data_932fa16bf7392bf64e82d65ec29ec018
#
_entry.id   932fa16bf7392bf64e82d65ec29ec018
#
_cell.length_a   1.000
_cell.length_b   1.000
_cell.length_c   1.000
_cell.angle_alpha   90.00
_cell.angle_beta   90.00
_cell.angle_gamma   90.00
#
_symmetry.space_group_name_H-M   'P 1'
#
loop_
_entity.id
_entity.type
_entity.pdbx_description
1 polymer ?
#
loop_
_entity_poly.entity_id
_entity_poly.type
_entity_poly.pdbx_seq_one_letter_code
_entity_poly.pdbx_strand_id
1 'polypeptide(L)'
;MFSIYQIKDAYKLIRSNINKTPILFSDKINYLTKSNIIFKAENLQKTGSFKIRGALNFIGQSKNQDFVAPSSGNHAQGVAAAAKLYNKNSTLVMPSDAPLSKIQGVKSYGGNIIFYDRYKEDRVKIAKKISLEKGYDFIPPYDHKDIILGQGTLGLEVLDQLKDIDFVPDTVLCCCGGGGLISGLSIALKSQWNNLNIHPVEPEFWDDTKISLKEKKRHIITNKKSSICDALLSETPGELTFRINKKLLSFGISVTDQQAMEAIHVAYEYLKLVLEPGGAVALAAALNYSEVVKNKNVLVILSGGNIDKKIFLNSLKTKIKKL
;
A
#
# COMPACT_ATOMS: atom_id res chain seq x y z
N MET A 1 -10.46 -6.17 19.51
CA MET A 1 -10.79 -5.38 18.32
C MET A 1 -9.80 -4.23 18.27
N PHE A 2 -9.22 -3.88 17.10
CA PHE A 2 -8.32 -2.74 17.00
C PHE A 2 -9.08 -1.43 17.14
N SER A 3 -8.45 -0.43 17.76
CA SER A 3 -9.06 0.87 18.01
C SER A 3 -8.21 2.02 17.48
N ILE A 4 -8.84 3.17 17.30
CA ILE A 4 -8.19 4.42 16.92
C ILE A 4 -7.10 4.83 17.94
N TYR A 5 -7.27 4.50 19.21
CA TYR A 5 -6.29 4.82 20.26
C TYR A 5 -4.95 4.11 20.04
N GLN A 6 -4.97 2.85 19.63
CA GLN A 6 -3.76 2.10 19.29
C GLN A 6 -3.05 2.68 18.05
N ILE A 7 -3.82 3.21 17.07
CA ILE A 7 -3.23 3.91 15.92
C ILE A 7 -2.62 5.26 16.36
N LYS A 8 -3.26 5.97 17.30
CA LYS A 8 -2.69 7.19 17.89
C LYS A 8 -1.38 6.93 18.61
N ASP A 9 -1.27 5.81 19.32
CA ASP A 9 -0.01 5.42 19.99
C ASP A 9 1.07 5.06 18.96
N ALA A 10 0.72 4.30 17.91
CA ALA A 10 1.61 4.05 16.78
C ALA A 10 2.08 5.37 16.13
N TYR A 11 1.19 6.34 15.93
CA TYR A 11 1.55 7.64 15.36
C TYR A 11 2.50 8.43 16.25
N LYS A 12 2.28 8.45 17.57
CA LYS A 12 3.23 9.09 18.52
C LYS A 12 4.63 8.51 18.38
N LEU A 13 4.73 7.19 18.21
CA LEU A 13 6.01 6.48 18.07
C LEU A 13 6.74 6.85 16.77
N ILE A 14 6.02 6.96 15.65
CA ILE A 14 6.68 7.06 14.33
C ILE A 14 6.69 8.47 13.72
N ARG A 15 5.90 9.43 14.21
CA ARG A 15 5.66 10.73 13.55
C ARG A 15 6.91 11.55 13.25
N SER A 16 7.95 11.47 14.08
CA SER A 16 9.23 12.16 13.85
C SER A 16 10.05 11.53 12.71
N ASN A 17 9.75 10.30 12.35
CA ASN A 17 10.47 9.50 11.37
C ASN A 17 9.75 9.34 10.03
N ILE A 18 8.58 9.93 9.85
CA ILE A 18 7.79 9.91 8.61
C ILE A 18 7.54 11.33 8.08
N ASN A 19 7.18 11.43 6.80
CA ASN A 19 6.67 12.68 6.24
C ASN A 19 5.16 12.75 6.47
N LYS A 20 4.62 13.91 6.88
CA LYS A 20 3.19 14.21 6.74
C LYS A 20 2.96 14.48 5.24
N THR A 21 2.55 13.45 4.51
CA THR A 21 2.38 13.55 3.06
C THR A 21 1.21 14.47 2.69
N PRO A 22 1.28 15.21 1.57
CA PRO A 22 0.25 16.18 1.22
C PRO A 22 -1.07 15.53 0.76
N ILE A 23 -2.15 16.31 0.93
CA ILE A 23 -3.39 16.17 0.17
C ILE A 23 -3.27 17.04 -1.08
N LEU A 24 -3.61 16.49 -2.24
CA LEU A 24 -3.55 17.17 -3.53
C LEU A 24 -4.93 17.22 -4.19
N PHE A 25 -5.10 18.16 -5.10
CA PHE A 25 -6.31 18.41 -5.87
C PHE A 25 -5.96 18.51 -7.35
N SER A 26 -6.94 18.23 -8.22
CA SER A 26 -6.80 18.44 -9.66
C SER A 26 -8.15 18.74 -10.29
N ASP A 27 -8.38 19.99 -10.70
CA ASP A 27 -9.60 20.41 -11.38
C ASP A 27 -9.84 19.60 -12.67
N LYS A 28 -8.75 19.26 -13.37
CA LYS A 28 -8.86 18.46 -14.58
C LYS A 28 -9.36 17.03 -14.28
N ILE A 29 -8.85 16.38 -13.24
CA ILE A 29 -9.34 15.04 -12.86
C ILE A 29 -10.78 15.14 -12.34
N ASN A 30 -11.11 16.16 -11.56
CA ASN A 30 -12.46 16.40 -11.08
C ASN A 30 -13.45 16.59 -12.23
N TYR A 31 -13.07 17.37 -13.25
CA TYR A 31 -13.86 17.53 -14.47
C TYR A 31 -14.06 16.20 -15.22
N LEU A 32 -12.98 15.42 -15.42
CA LEU A 32 -13.04 14.15 -16.14
C LEU A 32 -13.92 13.11 -15.43
N THR A 33 -13.90 13.10 -14.11
CA THR A 33 -14.64 12.11 -13.29
C THR A 33 -16.02 12.61 -12.86
N LYS A 34 -16.32 13.90 -13.04
CA LYS A 34 -17.52 14.58 -12.54
C LYS A 34 -17.67 14.38 -11.02
N SER A 35 -16.57 14.54 -10.27
CA SER A 35 -16.45 14.27 -8.84
C SER A 35 -15.60 15.31 -8.17
N ASN A 36 -15.65 15.42 -6.85
CA ASN A 36 -14.72 16.19 -6.06
C ASN A 36 -13.68 15.23 -5.43
N ILE A 37 -12.54 15.05 -6.10
CA ILE A 37 -11.52 14.08 -5.71
C ILE A 37 -10.33 14.78 -5.05
N ILE A 38 -9.90 14.21 -3.93
CA ILE A 38 -8.64 14.56 -3.28
C ILE A 38 -7.72 13.34 -3.23
N PHE A 39 -6.43 13.58 -3.22
CA PHE A 39 -5.39 12.56 -3.31
C PHE A 39 -4.47 12.61 -2.10
N LYS A 40 -4.35 11.53 -1.34
CA LYS A 40 -3.32 11.37 -0.32
C LYS A 40 -2.06 10.77 -0.94
N ALA A 41 -0.97 11.55 -1.02
CA ALA A 41 0.21 11.24 -1.82
C ALA A 41 1.29 10.48 -1.03
N GLU A 42 1.06 9.20 -0.71
CA GLU A 42 2.05 8.33 -0.03
C GLU A 42 3.24 7.91 -0.92
N ASN A 43 3.19 8.16 -2.21
CA ASN A 43 4.35 8.07 -3.09
C ASN A 43 5.45 9.10 -2.73
N LEU A 44 5.10 10.16 -1.98
CA LEU A 44 6.04 11.16 -1.45
C LEU A 44 6.55 10.84 -0.04
N GLN A 45 6.27 9.66 0.49
CA GLN A 45 6.79 9.22 1.77
C GLN A 45 8.30 8.91 1.66
N LYS A 46 9.04 8.91 2.78
CA LYS A 46 10.52 8.78 2.84
C LYS A 46 11.13 7.65 2.00
N THR A 47 10.43 6.51 1.86
CA THR A 47 10.89 5.38 1.03
C THR A 47 10.12 5.25 -0.27
N GLY A 48 9.42 6.32 -0.70
CA GLY A 48 8.60 6.31 -1.89
C GLY A 48 7.29 5.52 -1.76
N SER A 49 6.91 5.10 -0.56
CA SER A 49 5.64 4.40 -0.31
C SER A 49 5.25 4.38 1.17
N PHE A 50 3.99 4.11 1.46
CA PHE A 50 3.43 3.99 2.81
C PHE A 50 4.10 2.93 3.70
N LYS A 51 4.81 1.96 3.12
CA LYS A 51 5.32 0.77 3.83
C LYS A 51 6.21 1.07 5.02
N ILE A 52 6.92 2.18 5.01
CA ILE A 52 7.77 2.60 6.13
C ILE A 52 6.99 2.82 7.42
N ARG A 53 5.72 3.22 7.36
CA ARG A 53 4.87 3.47 8.54
C ARG A 53 4.71 2.22 9.40
N GLY A 54 4.32 1.10 8.77
CA GLY A 54 4.19 -0.19 9.46
C GLY A 54 5.53 -0.74 9.93
N ALA A 55 6.58 -0.61 9.11
CA ALA A 55 7.92 -1.06 9.49
C ALA A 55 8.47 -0.30 10.70
N LEU A 56 8.32 1.03 10.74
CA LEU A 56 8.72 1.84 11.90
C LEU A 56 7.95 1.45 13.17
N ASN A 57 6.63 1.24 13.06
CA ASN A 57 5.85 0.87 14.22
C ASN A 57 6.22 -0.51 14.75
N PHE A 58 6.46 -1.48 13.87
CA PHE A 58 6.86 -2.83 14.26
C PHE A 58 8.25 -2.82 14.94
N ILE A 59 9.25 -2.24 14.26
CA ILE A 59 10.64 -2.24 14.74
C ILE A 59 10.79 -1.39 16.00
N GLY A 60 10.07 -0.27 16.08
CA GLY A 60 10.11 0.64 17.23
C GLY A 60 9.54 0.06 18.51
N GLN A 61 8.61 -0.90 18.41
CA GLN A 61 8.05 -1.60 19.58
C GLN A 61 8.85 -2.84 19.98
N SER A 62 9.66 -3.40 19.09
CA SER A 62 10.46 -4.59 19.38
C SER A 62 11.68 -4.28 20.24
N LYS A 63 12.00 -5.17 21.16
CA LYS A 63 13.24 -5.16 21.94
C LYS A 63 14.42 -5.79 21.18
N ASN A 64 14.15 -6.50 20.09
CA ASN A 64 15.16 -7.17 19.29
C ASN A 64 16.03 -6.18 18.49
N GLN A 65 17.25 -6.58 18.17
CA GLN A 65 18.19 -5.78 17.36
C GLN A 65 18.18 -6.20 15.90
N ASP A 66 17.75 -7.41 15.61
CA ASP A 66 17.88 -8.05 14.31
C ASP A 66 16.51 -8.43 13.75
N PHE A 67 16.29 -8.11 12.47
CA PHE A 67 15.01 -8.31 11.79
C PHE A 67 15.20 -9.01 10.46
N VAL A 68 14.23 -9.82 10.07
CA VAL A 68 14.21 -10.46 8.76
C VAL A 68 12.86 -10.28 8.07
N ALA A 69 12.89 -9.95 6.76
CA ALA A 69 11.67 -9.79 5.97
C ALA A 69 11.80 -10.42 4.56
N PRO A 70 10.77 -11.17 4.11
CA PRO A 70 10.75 -11.78 2.77
C PRO A 70 10.14 -10.81 1.75
N SER A 71 10.92 -9.86 1.23
CA SER A 71 10.43 -8.89 0.25
C SER A 71 11.55 -8.31 -0.60
N SER A 72 11.23 -7.96 -1.83
CA SER A 72 12.15 -7.25 -2.75
C SER A 72 11.66 -5.87 -3.18
N GLY A 73 10.47 -5.45 -2.73
CA GLY A 73 9.86 -4.18 -3.12
C GLY A 73 9.78 -3.16 -1.98
N ASN A 74 8.69 -2.42 -1.96
CA ASN A 74 8.44 -1.34 -0.98
C ASN A 74 8.56 -1.77 0.47
N HIS A 75 8.15 -3.00 0.80
CA HIS A 75 8.27 -3.52 2.16
C HIS A 75 9.74 -3.71 2.56
N ALA A 76 10.57 -4.24 1.66
CA ALA A 76 12.01 -4.42 1.92
C ALA A 76 12.69 -3.07 2.20
N GLN A 77 12.44 -2.06 1.37
CA GLN A 77 12.99 -0.72 1.56
C GLN A 77 12.48 -0.08 2.85
N GLY A 78 11.18 -0.22 3.15
CA GLY A 78 10.57 0.28 4.38
C GLY A 78 11.20 -0.35 5.63
N VAL A 79 11.44 -1.67 5.63
CA VAL A 79 12.10 -2.39 6.73
C VAL A 79 13.55 -1.94 6.89
N ALA A 80 14.32 -1.88 5.81
CA ALA A 80 15.71 -1.44 5.86
C ALA A 80 15.85 0.00 6.38
N ALA A 81 15.01 0.91 5.88
CA ALA A 81 14.99 2.30 6.34
C ALA A 81 14.58 2.43 7.81
N ALA A 82 13.56 1.71 8.24
CA ALA A 82 13.10 1.72 9.63
C ALA A 82 14.16 1.15 10.60
N ALA A 83 14.81 0.05 10.23
CA ALA A 83 15.90 -0.52 11.01
C ALA A 83 17.05 0.48 11.17
N LYS A 84 17.48 1.12 10.07
CA LYS A 84 18.52 2.17 10.10
C LYS A 84 18.15 3.33 11.03
N LEU A 85 16.91 3.81 10.99
CA LEU A 85 16.46 4.93 11.83
C LEU A 85 16.42 4.60 13.33
N TYR A 86 16.29 3.33 13.69
CA TYR A 86 16.36 2.85 15.08
C TYR A 86 17.73 2.28 15.47
N ASN A 87 18.76 2.42 14.61
CA ASN A 87 20.10 1.81 14.80
C ASN A 87 20.04 0.28 15.02
N LYS A 88 19.20 -0.40 14.24
CA LYS A 88 18.98 -1.84 14.27
C LYS A 88 19.34 -2.48 12.93
N ASN A 89 19.47 -3.80 12.88
CA ASN A 89 19.86 -4.54 11.69
C ASN A 89 18.65 -5.11 10.95
N SER A 90 18.73 -5.17 9.63
CA SER A 90 17.72 -5.83 8.80
C SER A 90 18.34 -6.76 7.77
N THR A 91 17.71 -7.92 7.60
CA THR A 91 18.05 -8.91 6.57
C THR A 91 16.85 -9.12 5.66
N LEU A 92 17.04 -8.87 4.36
CA LEU A 92 15.98 -8.95 3.36
C LEU A 92 16.19 -10.18 2.48
N VAL A 93 15.20 -11.05 2.42
CA VAL A 93 15.22 -12.23 1.53
C VAL A 93 14.65 -11.80 0.19
N MET A 94 15.52 -11.64 -0.81
CA MET A 94 15.22 -11.10 -2.14
C MET A 94 15.54 -12.12 -3.24
N PRO A 95 14.77 -12.15 -4.34
CA PRO A 95 15.12 -13.06 -5.43
C PRO A 95 16.41 -12.58 -6.13
N SER A 96 17.22 -13.53 -6.60
CA SER A 96 18.52 -13.26 -7.26
C SER A 96 18.39 -12.46 -8.56
N ASP A 97 17.22 -12.53 -9.22
CA ASP A 97 16.85 -11.78 -10.42
C ASP A 97 16.09 -10.47 -10.12
N ALA A 98 16.13 -9.99 -8.88
CA ALA A 98 15.52 -8.70 -8.53
C ALA A 98 16.16 -7.54 -9.31
N PRO A 99 15.38 -6.56 -9.78
CA PRO A 99 15.91 -5.36 -10.42
C PRO A 99 16.99 -4.66 -9.58
N LEU A 100 18.06 -4.22 -10.23
CA LEU A 100 19.19 -3.55 -9.55
C LEU A 100 18.73 -2.34 -8.72
N SER A 101 17.75 -1.58 -9.19
CA SER A 101 17.17 -0.45 -8.47
C SER A 101 16.58 -0.85 -7.11
N LYS A 102 15.90 -2.01 -7.04
CA LYS A 102 15.34 -2.54 -5.78
C LYS A 102 16.44 -3.01 -4.83
N ILE A 103 17.48 -3.67 -5.36
CA ILE A 103 18.66 -4.08 -4.58
C ILE A 103 19.40 -2.87 -4.03
N GLN A 104 19.66 -1.87 -4.87
CA GLN A 104 20.32 -0.62 -4.47
C GLN A 104 19.48 0.15 -3.44
N GLY A 105 18.15 0.19 -3.61
CA GLY A 105 17.24 0.81 -2.64
C GLY A 105 17.38 0.21 -1.23
N VAL A 106 17.45 -1.11 -1.11
CA VAL A 106 17.68 -1.78 0.19
C VAL A 106 19.07 -1.48 0.74
N LYS A 107 20.12 -1.60 -0.10
CA LYS A 107 21.52 -1.36 0.31
C LYS A 107 21.76 0.08 0.76
N SER A 108 21.12 1.07 0.15
CA SER A 108 21.26 2.49 0.52
C SER A 108 20.77 2.78 1.95
N TYR A 109 19.87 1.94 2.46
CA TYR A 109 19.41 1.97 3.84
C TYR A 109 20.22 1.04 4.78
N GLY A 110 21.27 0.39 4.28
CA GLY A 110 22.13 -0.51 5.08
C GLY A 110 21.54 -1.90 5.33
N GLY A 111 20.50 -2.30 4.59
CA GLY A 111 19.90 -3.63 4.72
C GLY A 111 20.82 -4.73 4.14
N ASN A 112 21.01 -5.82 4.89
CA ASN A 112 21.64 -7.03 4.41
C ASN A 112 20.72 -7.80 3.48
N ILE A 113 21.26 -8.44 2.43
CA ILE A 113 20.44 -9.17 1.47
C ILE A 113 20.88 -10.62 1.43
N ILE A 114 19.91 -11.52 1.55
CA ILE A 114 20.04 -12.94 1.24
C ILE A 114 19.28 -13.21 -0.05
N PHE A 115 19.98 -13.66 -1.08
CA PHE A 115 19.39 -13.99 -2.36
C PHE A 115 18.82 -15.41 -2.37
N TYR A 116 17.70 -15.60 -3.09
CA TYR A 116 17.07 -16.90 -3.31
C TYR A 116 16.65 -17.07 -4.78
N ASP A 117 16.52 -18.30 -5.24
CA ASP A 117 15.97 -18.65 -6.56
C ASP A 117 14.44 -18.75 -6.46
N ARG A 118 13.70 -17.77 -7.04
CA ARG A 118 12.22 -17.71 -6.96
C ARG A 118 11.50 -18.88 -7.62
N TYR A 119 12.20 -19.64 -8.46
CA TYR A 119 11.63 -20.80 -9.16
C TYR A 119 11.80 -22.11 -8.37
N LYS A 120 12.72 -22.15 -7.39
CA LYS A 120 13.07 -23.34 -6.63
C LYS A 120 12.83 -23.21 -5.13
N GLU A 121 12.77 -21.98 -4.63
CA GLU A 121 12.80 -21.71 -3.20
C GLU A 121 11.63 -20.82 -2.78
N ASP A 122 11.24 -20.93 -1.51
CA ASP A 122 10.19 -20.12 -0.89
C ASP A 122 10.81 -19.07 0.04
N ARG A 123 10.71 -17.80 -0.34
CA ARG A 123 11.24 -16.66 0.43
C ARG A 123 10.72 -16.60 1.86
N VAL A 124 9.45 -17.01 2.08
CA VAL A 124 8.82 -16.95 3.41
C VAL A 124 9.40 -18.05 4.29
N LYS A 125 9.58 -19.27 3.75
CA LYS A 125 10.23 -20.36 4.48
C LYS A 125 11.67 -20.03 4.85
N ILE A 126 12.44 -19.42 3.93
CA ILE A 126 13.81 -18.98 4.18
C ILE A 126 13.84 -17.94 5.31
N ALA A 127 13.01 -16.90 5.23
CA ALA A 127 12.97 -15.85 6.24
C ALA A 127 12.54 -16.39 7.62
N LYS A 128 11.55 -17.30 7.67
CA LYS A 128 11.13 -17.98 8.91
C LYS A 128 12.24 -18.86 9.49
N LYS A 129 12.99 -19.57 8.66
CA LYS A 129 14.15 -20.36 9.08
C LYS A 129 15.19 -19.47 9.74
N ILE A 130 15.55 -18.36 9.10
CA ILE A 130 16.50 -17.38 9.67
C ILE A 130 16.01 -16.83 11.01
N SER A 131 14.72 -16.47 11.09
CA SER A 131 14.08 -16.01 12.32
C SER A 131 14.25 -17.02 13.46
N LEU A 132 13.96 -18.29 13.21
CA LEU A 132 14.06 -19.35 14.21
C LEU A 132 15.51 -19.67 14.62
N GLU A 133 16.42 -19.78 13.64
CA GLU A 133 17.81 -20.20 13.90
C GLU A 133 18.65 -19.09 14.52
N LYS A 134 18.38 -17.82 14.18
CA LYS A 134 19.17 -16.67 14.63
C LYS A 134 18.46 -15.80 15.67
N GLY A 135 17.21 -16.09 16.00
CA GLY A 135 16.42 -15.28 16.91
C GLY A 135 16.00 -13.91 16.36
N TYR A 136 15.98 -13.75 15.03
CA TYR A 136 15.56 -12.50 14.39
C TYR A 136 14.04 -12.33 14.41
N ASP A 137 13.55 -11.12 14.61
CA ASP A 137 12.11 -10.84 14.47
C ASP A 137 11.71 -10.89 12.99
N PHE A 138 10.73 -11.74 12.67
CA PHE A 138 10.15 -11.84 11.34
C PHE A 138 9.13 -10.73 11.12
N ILE A 139 9.35 -9.88 10.09
CA ILE A 139 8.45 -8.78 9.75
C ILE A 139 7.60 -9.17 8.54
N PRO A 140 6.32 -9.47 8.71
CA PRO A 140 5.41 -9.77 7.60
C PRO A 140 5.03 -8.48 6.86
N PRO A 141 4.73 -8.56 5.53
CA PRO A 141 4.46 -7.37 4.72
C PRO A 141 3.11 -6.69 5.00
N TYR A 142 2.16 -7.35 5.69
CA TYR A 142 0.82 -6.82 5.97
C TYR A 142 0.10 -7.47 7.15
N ASP A 143 0.17 -8.79 7.33
CA ASP A 143 -0.70 -9.54 8.25
C ASP A 143 -0.14 -9.61 9.68
N HIS A 144 0.00 -8.44 10.29
CA HIS A 144 0.46 -8.30 11.67
C HIS A 144 -0.15 -7.07 12.33
N LYS A 145 -0.46 -7.17 13.61
CA LYS A 145 -1.05 -6.10 14.42
C LYS A 145 -0.27 -4.78 14.25
N ASP A 146 1.02 -4.80 14.50
CA ASP A 146 1.83 -3.58 14.52
C ASP A 146 2.05 -3.00 13.13
N ILE A 147 2.06 -3.84 12.08
CA ILE A 147 2.06 -3.38 10.69
C ILE A 147 0.75 -2.65 10.39
N ILE A 148 -0.40 -3.25 10.68
CA ILE A 148 -1.72 -2.65 10.42
C ILE A 148 -1.88 -1.32 11.16
N LEU A 149 -1.50 -1.26 12.45
CA LEU A 149 -1.58 -0.04 13.24
C LEU A 149 -0.65 1.06 12.72
N GLY A 150 0.57 0.70 12.32
CA GLY A 150 1.50 1.63 11.68
C GLY A 150 0.96 2.20 10.37
N GLN A 151 0.38 1.36 9.50
CA GLN A 151 -0.26 1.81 8.25
C GLN A 151 -1.49 2.70 8.55
N GLY A 152 -2.23 2.41 9.61
CA GLY A 152 -3.38 3.21 10.04
C GLY A 152 -3.04 4.67 10.39
N THR A 153 -1.78 4.96 10.69
CA THR A 153 -1.31 6.33 10.97
C THR A 153 -1.53 7.29 9.79
N LEU A 154 -1.54 6.77 8.56
CA LEU A 154 -1.96 7.51 7.38
C LEU A 154 -3.40 8.04 7.52
N GLY A 155 -4.29 7.20 8.05
CA GLY A 155 -5.68 7.61 8.28
C GLY A 155 -5.82 8.72 9.31
N LEU A 156 -4.97 8.78 10.36
CA LEU A 156 -4.95 9.91 11.31
C LEU A 156 -4.53 11.22 10.63
N GLU A 157 -3.50 11.17 9.78
CA GLU A 157 -3.10 12.36 9.01
C GLU A 157 -4.23 12.83 8.08
N VAL A 158 -4.94 11.89 7.45
CA VAL A 158 -6.11 12.20 6.60
C VAL A 158 -7.18 12.90 7.43
N LEU A 159 -7.58 12.34 8.58
CA LEU A 159 -8.60 12.96 9.45
C LEU A 159 -8.25 14.41 9.82
N ASP A 160 -6.99 14.65 10.17
CA ASP A 160 -6.48 15.96 10.50
C ASP A 160 -6.54 16.92 9.30
N GLN A 161 -5.99 16.49 8.16
CA GLN A 161 -5.91 17.29 6.94
C GLN A 161 -7.28 17.60 6.32
N LEU A 162 -8.23 16.67 6.40
CA LEU A 162 -9.59 16.89 5.88
C LEU A 162 -10.41 17.84 6.73
N LYS A 163 -10.14 17.86 8.04
CA LYS A 163 -10.73 18.86 8.94
C LYS A 163 -10.28 20.28 8.58
N ASP A 164 -8.99 20.45 8.25
CA ASP A 164 -8.40 21.75 7.89
C ASP A 164 -9.04 22.37 6.62
N ILE A 165 -9.60 21.53 5.73
CA ILE A 165 -10.20 21.95 4.45
C ILE A 165 -11.73 21.70 4.38
N ASP A 166 -12.36 21.37 5.51
CA ASP A 166 -13.80 21.07 5.62
C ASP A 166 -14.30 20.06 4.55
N PHE A 167 -13.54 18.96 4.37
CA PHE A 167 -13.87 17.95 3.40
C PHE A 167 -14.33 16.64 4.08
N VAL A 168 -15.55 16.23 3.80
CA VAL A 168 -16.10 14.94 4.27
C VAL A 168 -16.21 13.99 3.09
N PRO A 169 -15.46 12.87 3.07
CA PRO A 169 -15.52 11.92 1.98
C PRO A 169 -16.78 11.05 2.03
N ASP A 170 -17.40 10.84 0.89
CA ASP A 170 -18.48 9.83 0.69
C ASP A 170 -17.86 8.45 0.39
N THR A 171 -16.70 8.47 -0.26
CA THR A 171 -16.03 7.28 -0.80
C THR A 171 -14.53 7.38 -0.66
N VAL A 172 -13.90 6.25 -0.33
CA VAL A 172 -12.43 6.08 -0.32
C VAL A 172 -12.05 4.96 -1.26
N LEU A 173 -11.08 5.22 -2.13
CA LEU A 173 -10.44 4.23 -2.99
C LEU A 173 -9.02 3.98 -2.49
N CYS A 174 -8.69 2.74 -2.17
CA CYS A 174 -7.38 2.37 -1.66
C CYS A 174 -6.91 1.06 -2.29
N CYS A 175 -5.66 1.00 -2.73
CA CYS A 175 -5.07 -0.24 -3.23
C CYS A 175 -5.11 -1.34 -2.15
N CYS A 176 -5.30 -2.57 -2.57
CA CYS A 176 -5.29 -3.73 -1.70
C CYS A 176 -4.43 -4.84 -2.32
N GLY A 177 -3.42 -5.30 -1.59
CA GLY A 177 -2.79 -6.59 -1.75
C GLY A 177 -3.24 -7.44 -0.56
N GLY A 178 -2.34 -7.85 0.34
CA GLY A 178 -2.72 -8.62 1.55
C GLY A 178 -3.56 -7.86 2.59
N GLY A 179 -3.94 -6.60 2.34
CA GLY A 179 -4.95 -5.86 3.10
C GLY A 179 -4.44 -4.97 4.26
N GLY A 180 -3.13 -4.94 4.56
CA GLY A 180 -2.62 -4.22 5.74
C GLY A 180 -2.86 -2.71 5.75
N LEU A 181 -2.66 -2.04 4.61
CA LEU A 181 -2.90 -0.60 4.46
C LEU A 181 -4.37 -0.27 4.67
N ILE A 182 -5.23 -0.88 3.88
CA ILE A 182 -6.66 -0.57 3.89
C ILE A 182 -7.33 -0.95 5.22
N SER A 183 -6.84 -1.99 5.92
CA SER A 183 -7.29 -2.34 7.28
C SER A 183 -7.01 -1.20 8.26
N GLY A 184 -5.76 -0.74 8.32
CA GLY A 184 -5.38 0.35 9.22
C GLY A 184 -6.09 1.66 8.90
N LEU A 185 -6.15 2.01 7.61
CA LEU A 185 -6.87 3.18 7.09
C LEU A 185 -8.35 3.14 7.49
N SER A 186 -9.01 2.00 7.30
CA SER A 186 -10.44 1.84 7.60
C SER A 186 -10.74 1.97 9.09
N ILE A 187 -9.90 1.42 9.96
CA ILE A 187 -10.05 1.59 11.42
C ILE A 187 -9.99 3.08 11.77
N ALA A 188 -9.04 3.83 11.20
CA ALA A 188 -8.90 5.24 11.49
C ALA A 188 -10.10 6.06 10.95
N LEU A 189 -10.45 5.92 9.68
CA LEU A 189 -11.48 6.74 9.05
C LEU A 189 -12.89 6.43 9.57
N LYS A 190 -13.20 5.15 9.81
CA LYS A 190 -14.51 4.76 10.35
C LYS A 190 -14.69 5.11 11.83
N SER A 191 -13.63 5.49 12.54
CA SER A 191 -13.78 6.07 13.88
C SER A 191 -14.46 7.44 13.88
N GLN A 192 -14.39 8.16 12.76
CA GLN A 192 -15.04 9.45 12.54
C GLN A 192 -16.30 9.33 11.69
N TRP A 193 -16.28 8.49 10.64
CA TRP A 193 -17.37 8.36 9.67
C TRP A 193 -17.79 6.88 9.52
N ASN A 194 -18.68 6.41 10.39
CA ASN A 194 -19.11 4.98 10.44
C ASN A 194 -19.68 4.47 9.09
N ASN A 195 -20.40 5.31 8.36
CA ASN A 195 -21.07 4.96 7.09
C ASN A 195 -20.19 5.21 5.85
N LEU A 196 -18.94 5.61 6.02
CA LEU A 196 -18.01 5.87 4.90
C LEU A 196 -17.81 4.61 4.04
N ASN A 197 -17.98 4.74 2.72
CA ASN A 197 -17.69 3.67 1.79
C ASN A 197 -16.20 3.57 1.52
N ILE A 198 -15.59 2.41 1.80
CA ILE A 198 -14.16 2.18 1.56
C ILE A 198 -14.01 0.96 0.65
N HIS A 199 -13.52 1.19 -0.55
CA HIS A 199 -13.39 0.17 -1.58
C HIS A 199 -11.93 -0.26 -1.75
N PRO A 200 -11.62 -1.56 -1.57
CA PRO A 200 -10.33 -2.11 -1.96
C PRO A 200 -10.26 -2.15 -3.48
N VAL A 201 -9.13 -1.70 -4.03
CA VAL A 201 -8.86 -1.74 -5.47
C VAL A 201 -7.67 -2.66 -5.72
N GLU A 202 -7.87 -3.64 -6.60
CA GLU A 202 -6.93 -4.71 -6.90
C GLU A 202 -6.71 -4.85 -8.41
N PRO A 203 -5.57 -5.38 -8.87
CA PRO A 203 -5.41 -5.74 -10.28
C PRO A 203 -6.29 -6.93 -10.65
N GLU A 204 -6.79 -6.94 -11.87
CA GLU A 204 -7.55 -8.06 -12.45
C GLU A 204 -6.75 -9.35 -12.36
N PHE A 205 -7.40 -10.48 -12.07
CA PHE A 205 -6.82 -11.80 -11.78
C PHE A 205 -6.01 -11.91 -10.47
N TRP A 206 -5.92 -10.83 -9.70
CA TRP A 206 -5.32 -10.78 -8.36
C TRP A 206 -6.26 -10.08 -7.38
N ASP A 207 -7.56 -10.19 -7.62
CA ASP A 207 -8.64 -9.54 -6.88
C ASP A 207 -9.21 -10.44 -5.78
N ASP A 208 -8.30 -11.05 -5.02
CA ASP A 208 -8.57 -11.98 -3.93
C ASP A 208 -9.44 -11.36 -2.82
N THR A 209 -9.23 -10.12 -2.46
CA THR A 209 -10.03 -9.40 -1.46
C THR A 209 -11.45 -9.13 -1.95
N LYS A 210 -11.62 -8.71 -3.20
CA LYS A 210 -12.94 -8.51 -3.83
C LYS A 210 -13.76 -9.78 -3.79
N ILE A 211 -13.18 -10.92 -4.22
CA ILE A 211 -13.85 -12.21 -4.21
C ILE A 211 -14.16 -12.63 -2.77
N SER A 212 -13.17 -12.49 -1.87
CA SER A 212 -13.32 -12.85 -0.46
C SER A 212 -14.43 -12.07 0.25
N LEU A 213 -14.57 -10.77 -0.05
CA LEU A 213 -15.66 -9.94 0.50
C LEU A 213 -17.03 -10.39 0.01
N LYS A 214 -17.14 -10.72 -1.30
CA LYS A 214 -18.38 -11.23 -1.91
C LYS A 214 -18.78 -12.58 -1.30
N GLU A 215 -17.82 -13.49 -1.14
CA GLU A 215 -18.02 -14.84 -0.59
C GLU A 215 -18.10 -14.87 0.94
N LYS A 216 -17.73 -13.76 1.62
CA LYS A 216 -17.62 -13.65 3.07
C LYS A 216 -16.63 -14.64 3.72
N LYS A 217 -15.72 -15.20 2.93
CA LYS A 217 -14.62 -16.09 3.34
C LYS A 217 -13.36 -15.78 2.55
N ARG A 218 -12.18 -16.11 3.09
CA ARG A 218 -10.92 -15.92 2.37
C ARG A 218 -10.89 -16.82 1.14
N HIS A 219 -10.65 -16.19 -0.01
CA HIS A 219 -10.48 -16.85 -1.30
C HIS A 219 -9.00 -16.93 -1.65
N ILE A 220 -8.60 -18.03 -2.32
CA ILE A 220 -7.25 -18.20 -2.85
C ILE A 220 -7.34 -18.14 -4.38
N ILE A 221 -6.61 -17.20 -4.99
CA ILE A 221 -6.53 -17.07 -6.44
C ILE A 221 -5.79 -18.28 -7.04
N THR A 222 -6.45 -18.99 -7.92
CA THR A 222 -5.88 -20.17 -8.63
C THR A 222 -5.51 -19.85 -10.08
N ASN A 223 -6.28 -18.99 -10.76
CA ASN A 223 -6.04 -18.61 -12.16
C ASN A 223 -5.23 -17.33 -12.24
N LYS A 224 -3.93 -17.41 -11.90
CA LYS A 224 -3.02 -16.28 -11.87
C LYS A 224 -2.55 -15.91 -13.28
N LYS A 225 -2.57 -14.62 -13.61
CA LYS A 225 -1.94 -14.06 -14.80
C LYS A 225 -0.84 -13.10 -14.43
N SER A 226 0.08 -12.81 -15.35
CA SER A 226 1.07 -11.77 -15.14
C SER A 226 0.39 -10.42 -14.98
N SER A 227 0.87 -9.58 -14.08
CA SER A 227 0.44 -8.19 -13.93
C SER A 227 1.64 -7.30 -13.62
N ILE A 228 1.59 -6.06 -14.09
CA ILE A 228 2.60 -5.03 -13.79
C ILE A 228 2.48 -4.51 -12.36
N CYS A 229 1.38 -4.76 -11.66
CA CYS A 229 1.11 -4.31 -10.30
C CYS A 229 1.81 -5.20 -9.25
N ASP A 230 3.11 -5.41 -9.37
CA ASP A 230 3.91 -6.38 -8.62
C ASP A 230 3.83 -6.23 -7.08
N ALA A 231 3.47 -5.04 -6.59
CA ALA A 231 3.27 -4.76 -5.16
C ALA A 231 1.94 -5.32 -4.60
N LEU A 232 1.01 -5.77 -5.46
CA LEU A 232 -0.35 -6.17 -5.10
C LEU A 232 -0.67 -7.65 -5.42
N LEU A 233 0.32 -8.45 -5.80
CA LEU A 233 0.14 -9.83 -6.22
C LEU A 233 0.04 -10.78 -4.99
N SER A 234 -0.96 -10.57 -4.15
CA SER A 234 -1.33 -11.49 -3.07
C SER A 234 -2.25 -12.58 -3.61
N GLU A 235 -2.02 -13.82 -3.20
CA GLU A 235 -2.87 -14.95 -3.61
C GLU A 235 -4.13 -15.07 -2.77
N THR A 236 -4.10 -14.51 -1.57
CA THR A 236 -5.20 -14.52 -0.60
C THR A 236 -5.02 -13.38 0.40
N PRO A 237 -6.09 -12.79 0.93
CA PRO A 237 -5.99 -11.79 1.99
C PRO A 237 -5.33 -12.38 3.24
N GLY A 238 -4.65 -11.57 4.05
CA GLY A 238 -4.17 -12.00 5.35
C GLY A 238 -5.32 -12.47 6.25
N GLU A 239 -5.03 -13.28 7.24
CA GLU A 239 -6.06 -13.75 8.19
C GLU A 239 -6.58 -12.60 9.04
N LEU A 240 -5.65 -11.85 9.64
CA LEU A 240 -5.97 -10.75 10.52
C LEU A 240 -6.59 -9.60 9.73
N THR A 241 -6.00 -9.26 8.57
CA THR A 241 -6.51 -8.20 7.70
C THR A 241 -7.91 -8.52 7.19
N PHE A 242 -8.19 -9.76 6.79
CA PHE A 242 -9.52 -10.13 6.31
C PHE A 242 -10.59 -10.06 7.42
N ARG A 243 -10.26 -10.44 8.66
CA ARG A 243 -11.19 -10.29 9.80
C ARG A 243 -11.61 -8.83 10.03
N ILE A 244 -10.72 -7.89 9.75
CA ILE A 244 -10.99 -6.45 9.82
C ILE A 244 -11.78 -6.01 8.59
N ASN A 245 -11.27 -6.30 7.41
CA ASN A 245 -11.76 -5.85 6.12
C ASN A 245 -13.18 -6.32 5.84
N LYS A 246 -13.52 -7.57 6.18
CA LYS A 246 -14.87 -8.11 6.07
C LYS A 246 -15.94 -7.29 6.82
N LYS A 247 -15.54 -6.57 7.88
CA LYS A 247 -16.45 -5.76 8.70
C LYS A 247 -16.51 -4.29 8.28
N LEU A 248 -15.42 -3.78 7.71
CA LEU A 248 -15.24 -2.35 7.51
C LEU A 248 -15.29 -1.91 6.04
N LEU A 249 -15.00 -2.82 5.09
CA LEU A 249 -14.96 -2.47 3.68
C LEU A 249 -16.29 -2.66 2.98
N SER A 250 -16.47 -1.87 1.95
CA SER A 250 -17.50 -2.04 0.91
C SER A 250 -17.04 -3.09 -0.12
N PHE A 251 -17.73 -3.22 -1.24
CA PHE A 251 -17.33 -4.16 -2.30
C PHE A 251 -15.98 -3.79 -2.92
N GLY A 252 -15.25 -4.81 -3.41
CA GLY A 252 -13.95 -4.64 -4.07
C GLY A 252 -14.09 -4.29 -5.56
N ILE A 253 -13.10 -3.58 -6.08
CA ILE A 253 -12.99 -3.13 -7.47
C ILE A 253 -11.74 -3.76 -8.07
N SER A 254 -11.84 -4.27 -9.32
CA SER A 254 -10.68 -4.74 -10.08
C SER A 254 -10.37 -3.79 -11.21
N VAL A 255 -9.09 -3.54 -11.48
CA VAL A 255 -8.62 -2.72 -12.60
C VAL A 255 -7.63 -3.51 -13.47
N THR A 256 -7.64 -3.24 -14.77
CA THR A 256 -6.68 -3.87 -15.69
C THR A 256 -5.32 -3.19 -15.62
N ASP A 257 -4.26 -3.88 -16.07
CA ASP A 257 -2.93 -3.30 -16.22
C ASP A 257 -2.94 -2.06 -17.13
N GLN A 258 -3.79 -2.07 -18.19
CA GLN A 258 -3.95 -0.93 -19.07
C GLN A 258 -4.54 0.29 -18.35
N GLN A 259 -5.53 0.10 -17.48
CA GLN A 259 -6.10 1.17 -16.65
C GLN A 259 -5.09 1.70 -15.63
N ALA A 260 -4.26 0.83 -15.05
CA ALA A 260 -3.17 1.25 -14.17
C ALA A 260 -2.13 2.11 -14.92
N MET A 261 -1.73 1.72 -16.16
CA MET A 261 -0.83 2.50 -17.02
C MET A 261 -1.41 3.86 -17.36
N GLU A 262 -2.69 3.93 -17.71
CA GLU A 262 -3.40 5.19 -17.97
C GLU A 262 -3.42 6.09 -16.73
N ALA A 263 -3.66 5.52 -15.54
CA ALA A 263 -3.65 6.25 -14.27
C ALA A 263 -2.26 6.81 -13.92
N ILE A 264 -1.18 6.08 -14.21
CA ILE A 264 0.20 6.58 -14.06
C ILE A 264 0.40 7.82 -14.94
N HIS A 265 0.00 7.76 -16.22
CA HIS A 265 0.09 8.88 -17.13
C HIS A 265 -0.73 10.08 -16.65
N VAL A 266 -1.98 9.86 -16.21
CA VAL A 266 -2.85 10.91 -15.65
C VAL A 266 -2.24 11.55 -14.41
N ALA A 267 -1.64 10.76 -13.51
CA ALA A 267 -0.97 11.27 -12.33
C ALA A 267 0.24 12.16 -12.69
N TYR A 268 1.04 11.73 -13.64
CA TYR A 268 2.16 12.54 -14.15
C TYR A 268 1.66 13.85 -14.79
N GLU A 269 0.64 13.76 -15.65
CA GLU A 269 0.15 14.92 -16.43
C GLU A 269 -0.60 15.93 -15.55
N TYR A 270 -1.45 15.49 -14.63
CA TYR A 270 -2.36 16.38 -13.90
C TYR A 270 -2.09 16.55 -12.41
N LEU A 271 -1.28 15.67 -11.80
CA LEU A 271 -0.83 15.80 -10.41
C LEU A 271 0.67 16.09 -10.30
N LYS A 272 1.43 15.97 -11.39
CA LYS A 272 2.90 16.06 -11.43
C LYS A 272 3.57 15.04 -10.50
N LEU A 273 2.96 13.86 -10.39
CA LEU A 273 3.43 12.77 -9.54
C LEU A 273 3.89 11.57 -10.37
N VAL A 274 4.92 10.90 -9.87
CA VAL A 274 5.34 9.59 -10.35
C VAL A 274 4.73 8.53 -9.45
N LEU A 275 3.95 7.62 -10.05
CA LEU A 275 3.33 6.49 -9.35
C LEU A 275 3.83 5.15 -9.91
N GLU A 276 3.98 4.15 -9.06
CA GLU A 276 4.13 2.77 -9.50
C GLU A 276 2.75 2.16 -9.83
N PRO A 277 2.67 1.07 -10.63
CA PRO A 277 1.39 0.47 -11.02
C PRO A 277 0.47 0.17 -9.83
N GLY A 278 1.00 -0.50 -8.79
CA GLY A 278 0.23 -0.79 -7.57
C GLY A 278 -0.18 0.47 -6.78
N GLY A 279 0.56 1.57 -6.92
CA GLY A 279 0.23 2.86 -6.32
C GLY A 279 -0.85 3.63 -7.09
N ALA A 280 -1.05 3.29 -8.36
CA ALA A 280 -1.97 3.97 -9.27
C ALA A 280 -3.35 3.30 -9.39
N VAL A 281 -3.55 2.05 -8.91
CA VAL A 281 -4.82 1.32 -9.09
C VAL A 281 -6.03 2.06 -8.51
N ALA A 282 -5.88 2.76 -7.39
CA ALA A 282 -6.95 3.54 -6.79
C ALA A 282 -7.39 4.72 -7.69
N LEU A 283 -6.43 5.41 -8.31
CA LEU A 283 -6.71 6.43 -9.33
C LEU A 283 -7.32 5.80 -10.59
N ALA A 284 -6.84 4.62 -11.02
CA ALA A 284 -7.43 3.89 -12.14
C ALA A 284 -8.92 3.58 -11.90
N ALA A 285 -9.28 3.17 -10.68
CA ALA A 285 -10.68 2.97 -10.30
C ALA A 285 -11.48 4.28 -10.35
N ALA A 286 -10.93 5.38 -9.83
CA ALA A 286 -11.59 6.69 -9.89
C ALA A 286 -11.89 7.16 -11.32
N LEU A 287 -10.97 6.87 -12.25
CA LEU A 287 -11.12 7.25 -13.67
C LEU A 287 -12.14 6.37 -14.43
N ASN A 288 -12.34 5.12 -14.02
CA ASN A 288 -13.08 4.13 -14.82
C ASN A 288 -14.41 3.66 -14.21
N TYR A 289 -14.64 3.86 -12.90
CA TYR A 289 -15.86 3.38 -12.19
C TYR A 289 -16.73 4.56 -11.74
N SER A 290 -17.41 5.19 -12.70
CA SER A 290 -18.22 6.38 -12.45
C SER A 290 -19.33 6.16 -11.42
N GLU A 291 -19.90 4.96 -11.31
CA GLU A 291 -20.91 4.61 -10.33
C GLU A 291 -20.43 4.73 -8.87
N VAL A 292 -19.11 4.64 -8.68
CA VAL A 292 -18.50 4.75 -7.36
C VAL A 292 -18.18 6.20 -6.99
N VAL A 293 -17.82 7.02 -7.99
CA VAL A 293 -17.23 8.35 -7.75
C VAL A 293 -18.10 9.54 -8.18
N LYS A 294 -18.93 9.40 -9.23
CA LYS A 294 -19.66 10.52 -9.82
C LYS A 294 -20.54 11.28 -8.80
N ASN A 295 -20.43 12.60 -8.80
CA ASN A 295 -21.15 13.51 -7.89
C ASN A 295 -20.85 13.25 -6.39
N LYS A 296 -19.67 12.73 -6.06
CA LYS A 296 -19.24 12.44 -4.67
C LYS A 296 -17.95 13.14 -4.31
N ASN A 297 -17.76 13.32 -3.02
CA ASN A 297 -16.46 13.63 -2.40
C ASN A 297 -15.66 12.33 -2.26
N VAL A 298 -14.54 12.24 -2.94
CA VAL A 298 -13.75 11.00 -3.03
C VAL A 298 -12.34 11.21 -2.51
N LEU A 299 -11.89 10.34 -1.61
CA LEU A 299 -10.50 10.24 -1.20
C LEU A 299 -9.82 9.10 -1.95
N VAL A 300 -8.76 9.39 -2.68
CA VAL A 300 -7.92 8.42 -3.40
C VAL A 300 -6.56 8.32 -2.74
N ILE A 301 -6.13 7.09 -2.40
CA ILE A 301 -4.81 6.84 -1.81
C ILE A 301 -3.80 6.48 -2.90
N LEU A 302 -2.80 7.34 -3.11
CA LEU A 302 -1.68 7.12 -4.03
C LEU A 302 -0.54 6.49 -3.23
N SER A 303 -0.48 5.15 -3.18
CA SER A 303 0.22 4.41 -2.12
C SER A 303 1.73 4.28 -2.29
N GLY A 304 2.26 4.47 -3.50
CA GLY A 304 3.69 4.36 -3.79
C GLY A 304 4.10 4.83 -5.18
N GLY A 305 5.39 5.18 -5.32
CA GLY A 305 5.98 5.73 -6.54
C GLY A 305 7.26 5.04 -7.01
N ASN A 306 7.63 3.90 -6.43
CA ASN A 306 8.88 3.18 -6.76
C ASN A 306 8.74 2.38 -8.07
N ILE A 307 8.52 3.08 -9.16
CA ILE A 307 8.27 2.51 -10.48
C ILE A 307 9.58 2.16 -11.22
N ASP A 308 9.54 1.09 -12.01
CA ASP A 308 10.57 0.78 -12.99
C ASP A 308 10.55 1.80 -14.13
N LYS A 309 11.74 2.29 -14.54
CA LYS A 309 11.90 3.30 -15.59
C LYS A 309 11.23 2.88 -16.90
N LYS A 310 11.34 1.62 -17.31
CA LYS A 310 10.75 1.11 -18.55
C LYS A 310 9.22 1.13 -18.48
N ILE A 311 8.65 0.72 -17.35
CA ILE A 311 7.20 0.76 -17.13
C ILE A 311 6.71 2.21 -17.15
N PHE A 312 7.41 3.13 -16.49
CA PHE A 312 7.05 4.56 -16.51
C PHE A 312 7.07 5.15 -17.93
N LEU A 313 8.16 4.95 -18.68
CA LEU A 313 8.25 5.43 -20.05
C LEU A 313 7.16 4.84 -20.96
N ASN A 314 6.77 3.58 -20.75
CA ASN A 314 5.67 2.97 -21.48
C ASN A 314 4.31 3.56 -21.09
N SER A 315 4.10 3.89 -19.80
CA SER A 315 2.86 4.52 -19.37
C SER A 315 2.61 5.86 -20.05
N LEU A 316 3.65 6.67 -20.25
CA LEU A 316 3.55 7.98 -20.93
C LEU A 316 3.15 7.89 -22.42
N LYS A 317 3.27 6.70 -23.04
CA LYS A 317 2.80 6.45 -24.41
C LYS A 317 1.34 6.00 -24.45
N THR A 318 0.74 5.69 -23.31
CA THR A 318 -0.65 5.24 -23.23
C THR A 318 -1.59 6.40 -23.51
N LYS A 319 -2.58 6.19 -24.40
CA LYS A 319 -3.61 7.20 -24.66
C LYS A 319 -4.53 7.33 -23.43
N ILE A 320 -4.78 8.55 -23.02
CA ILE A 320 -5.77 8.84 -21.97
C ILE A 320 -7.15 8.82 -22.64
N LYS A 321 -7.97 7.79 -22.39
CA LYS A 321 -9.23 7.55 -23.11
C LYS A 321 -10.31 8.62 -22.89
N LYS A 322 -10.18 9.48 -21.90
CA LYS A 322 -11.19 10.50 -21.53
C LYS A 322 -10.77 11.95 -21.85
N LEU A 323 -9.78 12.13 -22.71
CA LEU A 323 -9.39 13.45 -23.23
C LEU A 323 -10.07 13.75 -24.54
#